data_0004ede8b2bee53d71a84a0a63dafc26
#
_entry.id   0004ede8b2bee53d71a84a0a63dafc26
#
_cell.length_a   1.000
_cell.length_b   1.000
_cell.length_c   1.000
_cell.angle_alpha   90.00
_cell.angle_beta   90.00
_cell.angle_gamma   90.00
#
_symmetry.space_group_name_H-M   'P 1'
#
loop_
_entity.id
_entity.type
_entity.pdbx_description
1 polymer ?
#
loop_
_entity_poly.entity_id
_entity_poly.type
_entity_poly.pdbx_seq_one_letter_code
_entity_poly.pdbx_strand_id
1 'polypeptide(L)'
;MKQLSLLALLGIAVSSAAVAHHSRAAFKLDKTVQFVGTLTEVTWANPHLFFKAMVDNDKGGQDEWSFEGGNISSAVRGGWQKEDVRAGDHVVIEGYANLNPKIKYALLERVTLTATGASYPRRDMTREVKVEPSKDFSGTWVLTGRDNRTGEHFSAPKDLTQLTALGKAQIDAFDTVNDPYFRCIMISTPRVIFGAAGYRFTRDAKTLRIDKEQSNRHRVIHMDGAPMPANFKPDMDGWSVGRVEKDGTLIIETSGFEPTPWGVARGVDSSAQKRSIERYKLDPDGLGISASYTITDPVYLTAPYTVVGRYKKVADYEFPAEPPCDPEVASRHLRNGK
;
A
#
# COMPACT_ATOMS: atom_id res chain seq x y z
N MET A 1 28.43 -26.40 60.49
CA MET A 1 28.02 -25.08 59.91
C MET A 1 28.68 -24.93 58.56
N LYS A 2 27.97 -25.18 57.48
CA LYS A 2 28.42 -24.98 56.07
C LYS A 2 27.51 -23.98 55.45
N GLN A 3 28.07 -22.78 55.12
CA GLN A 3 27.37 -21.73 54.40
C GLN A 3 27.31 -22.11 52.90
N LEU A 4 26.11 -22.19 52.33
CA LEU A 4 25.89 -22.24 50.89
C LEU A 4 25.78 -20.81 50.39
N SER A 5 26.69 -20.40 49.56
CA SER A 5 26.62 -19.13 48.80
C SER A 5 25.79 -19.34 47.54
N LEU A 6 24.68 -18.63 47.46
CA LEU A 6 23.79 -18.60 46.29
C LEU A 6 24.28 -17.53 45.32
N LEU A 7 24.90 -17.93 44.21
CA LEU A 7 25.20 -17.04 43.12
C LEU A 7 23.94 -16.84 42.27
N ALA A 8 23.37 -15.62 42.32
CA ALA A 8 22.34 -15.17 41.40
C ALA A 8 22.95 -14.76 40.06
N LEU A 9 22.75 -15.55 39.01
CA LEU A 9 23.05 -15.15 37.64
C LEU A 9 21.96 -14.15 37.20
N LEU A 10 22.38 -12.89 37.06
CA LEU A 10 21.56 -11.85 36.42
C LEU A 10 21.66 -12.04 34.89
N GLY A 11 20.65 -12.67 34.30
CA GLY A 11 20.51 -12.75 32.85
C GLY A 11 20.16 -11.39 32.28
N ILE A 12 21.09 -10.73 31.61
CA ILE A 12 20.84 -9.54 30.82
C ILE A 12 20.11 -9.99 29.55
N ALA A 13 18.79 -9.81 29.53
CA ALA A 13 18.00 -9.96 28.31
C ALA A 13 18.37 -8.78 27.38
N VAL A 14 19.22 -9.04 26.40
CA VAL A 14 19.43 -8.14 25.27
C VAL A 14 18.18 -8.18 24.43
N SER A 15 17.26 -7.23 24.63
CA SER A 15 16.16 -7.01 23.71
C SER A 15 16.75 -6.49 22.40
N SER A 16 16.86 -7.37 21.40
CA SER A 16 17.10 -6.96 20.03
C SER A 16 15.92 -6.06 19.60
N ALA A 17 16.18 -4.77 19.44
CA ALA A 17 15.24 -3.84 18.84
C ALA A 17 14.90 -4.37 17.45
N ALA A 18 13.68 -4.86 17.27
CA ALA A 18 13.13 -5.19 15.95
C ALA A 18 13.08 -3.89 15.14
N VAL A 19 14.03 -3.71 14.23
CA VAL A 19 14.09 -2.55 13.34
C VAL A 19 12.99 -2.75 12.29
N ALA A 20 11.92 -1.97 12.41
CA ALA A 20 10.81 -1.96 11.44
C ALA A 20 11.31 -1.44 10.08
N HIS A 21 11.47 -2.33 9.13
CA HIS A 21 12.08 -2.10 7.82
C HIS A 21 11.26 -1.25 6.83
N HIS A 22 10.10 -0.74 7.21
CA HIS A 22 9.37 0.29 6.48
C HIS A 22 9.41 1.66 7.16
N SER A 23 10.23 1.80 8.17
CA SER A 23 10.36 3.05 8.89
C SER A 23 11.16 4.02 8.04
N ARG A 24 10.52 5.10 7.59
CA ARG A 24 11.20 6.30 7.08
C ARG A 24 12.19 6.88 8.11
N ALA A 25 12.21 6.33 9.32
CA ALA A 25 13.13 6.66 10.40
C ALA A 25 14.62 6.36 10.08
N ALA A 26 14.89 5.52 9.08
CA ALA A 26 16.25 5.30 8.59
C ALA A 26 16.77 6.44 7.70
N PHE A 27 15.94 7.43 7.37
CA PHE A 27 16.27 8.50 6.43
C PHE A 27 16.20 9.86 7.08
N LYS A 28 17.06 10.77 6.59
CA LYS A 28 17.13 12.16 7.06
C LYS A 28 16.03 12.99 6.37
N LEU A 29 14.81 12.92 6.92
CA LEU A 29 13.60 13.49 6.30
C LEU A 29 13.45 15.01 6.45
N ASP A 30 14.32 15.65 7.20
CA ASP A 30 14.32 17.09 7.45
C ASP A 30 14.94 17.90 6.29
N LYS A 31 15.76 17.24 5.46
CA LYS A 31 16.46 17.90 4.36
C LYS A 31 16.69 16.95 3.19
N THR A 32 16.31 17.38 1.99
CA THR A 32 16.70 16.71 0.75
C THR A 32 18.16 16.99 0.42
N VAL A 33 18.79 16.04 -0.26
CA VAL A 33 20.15 16.14 -0.82
C VAL A 33 20.04 15.95 -2.32
N GLN A 34 20.90 16.64 -3.07
CA GLN A 34 21.04 16.44 -4.50
C GLN A 34 22.15 15.45 -4.81
N PHE A 35 21.88 14.55 -5.71
CA PHE A 35 22.78 13.55 -6.24
C PHE A 35 22.90 13.76 -7.75
N VAL A 36 24.09 14.07 -8.25
CA VAL A 36 24.35 14.26 -9.67
C VAL A 36 25.07 13.03 -10.17
N GLY A 37 24.61 12.47 -11.27
CA GLY A 37 25.23 11.25 -11.80
C GLY A 37 24.49 10.66 -12.98
N THR A 38 24.89 9.44 -13.36
CA THR A 38 24.33 8.71 -14.48
C THR A 38 23.59 7.47 -14.01
N LEU A 39 22.34 7.30 -14.47
CA LEU A 39 21.53 6.13 -14.15
C LEU A 39 22.15 4.87 -14.77
N THR A 40 22.29 3.83 -13.95
CA THR A 40 22.77 2.51 -14.38
C THR A 40 21.65 1.48 -14.46
N GLU A 41 20.59 1.67 -13.69
CA GLU A 41 19.41 0.80 -13.67
C GLU A 41 18.14 1.62 -13.41
N VAL A 42 17.06 1.31 -14.13
CA VAL A 42 15.71 1.80 -13.86
C VAL A 42 14.78 0.60 -13.77
N THR A 43 14.25 0.32 -12.58
CA THR A 43 13.29 -0.76 -12.35
C THR A 43 11.90 -0.17 -12.23
N TRP A 44 11.08 -0.36 -13.26
CA TRP A 44 9.68 0.07 -13.30
C TRP A 44 8.78 -1.07 -12.84
N ALA A 45 8.61 -1.21 -11.53
CA ALA A 45 7.82 -2.28 -10.92
C ALA A 45 7.15 -1.84 -9.61
N ASN A 46 6.06 -2.53 -9.22
CA ASN A 46 5.47 -2.41 -7.90
C ASN A 46 6.20 -3.34 -6.89
N PRO A 47 6.25 -3.01 -5.60
CA PRO A 47 5.56 -1.91 -4.92
C PRO A 47 6.25 -0.55 -5.06
N HIS A 48 7.49 -0.49 -5.51
CA HIS A 48 8.30 0.72 -5.61
C HIS A 48 9.11 0.76 -6.89
N LEU A 49 9.23 1.95 -7.48
CA LEU A 49 10.23 2.23 -8.50
C LEU A 49 11.61 2.24 -7.86
N PHE A 50 12.61 1.66 -8.53
CA PHE A 50 13.99 1.71 -8.10
C PHE A 50 14.89 2.23 -9.19
N PHE A 51 15.90 2.97 -8.77
CA PHE A 51 16.93 3.48 -9.64
C PHE A 51 18.29 3.18 -9.02
N LYS A 52 19.27 2.86 -9.87
CA LYS A 52 20.68 2.94 -9.48
C LYS A 52 21.38 3.98 -10.31
N ALA A 53 22.33 4.66 -9.71
CA ALA A 53 23.14 5.65 -10.40
C ALA A 53 24.59 5.62 -9.89
N MET A 54 25.51 5.90 -10.79
CA MET A 54 26.86 6.32 -10.44
C MET A 54 26.81 7.81 -10.14
N VAL A 55 26.96 8.16 -8.88
CA VAL A 55 26.81 9.52 -8.35
C VAL A 55 28.19 10.09 -8.06
N ASP A 56 28.44 11.32 -8.49
CA ASP A 56 29.67 12.05 -8.24
C ASP A 56 29.90 12.25 -6.74
N ASN A 57 31.12 12.04 -6.28
CA ASN A 57 31.50 12.21 -4.89
C ASN A 57 32.54 13.32 -4.68
N ASP A 58 32.68 13.78 -3.44
CA ASP A 58 33.58 14.89 -3.07
C ASP A 58 35.08 14.59 -3.28
N LYS A 59 35.43 13.34 -3.65
CA LYS A 59 36.82 12.90 -3.90
C LYS A 59 37.17 12.90 -5.40
N GLY A 60 36.28 13.38 -6.25
CA GLY A 60 36.46 13.40 -7.71
C GLY A 60 36.25 12.04 -8.38
N GLY A 61 35.64 11.07 -7.69
CA GLY A 61 35.22 9.79 -8.21
C GLY A 61 33.69 9.66 -8.15
N GLN A 62 33.20 8.42 -8.29
CA GLN A 62 31.77 8.11 -8.23
C GLN A 62 31.50 6.97 -7.24
N ASP A 63 30.32 7.03 -6.61
CA ASP A 63 29.79 5.95 -5.76
C ASP A 63 28.50 5.43 -6.40
N GLU A 64 28.27 4.12 -6.34
CA GLU A 64 26.95 3.56 -6.71
C GLU A 64 25.94 3.85 -5.61
N TRP A 65 24.84 4.49 -5.99
CA TRP A 65 23.70 4.76 -5.12
C TRP A 65 22.45 4.05 -5.61
N SER A 66 21.60 3.64 -4.68
CA SER A 66 20.26 3.14 -4.93
C SER A 66 19.22 4.13 -4.43
N PHE A 67 18.16 4.31 -5.20
CA PHE A 67 17.05 5.22 -4.88
C PHE A 67 15.73 4.48 -4.95
N GLU A 68 14.90 4.67 -3.92
CA GLU A 68 13.54 4.12 -3.86
C GLU A 68 12.52 5.21 -4.15
N GLY A 69 11.75 5.04 -5.22
CA GLY A 69 10.66 5.93 -5.61
C GLY A 69 9.32 5.59 -4.96
N GLY A 70 8.26 6.12 -5.56
CA GLY A 70 6.88 5.73 -5.28
C GLY A 70 6.48 4.45 -6.01
N ASN A 71 5.22 4.08 -5.93
CA ASN A 71 4.66 3.04 -6.79
C ASN A 71 4.38 3.57 -8.21
N ILE A 72 4.18 2.66 -9.16
CA ILE A 72 3.90 3.00 -10.58
C ILE A 72 2.71 3.95 -10.67
N SER A 73 1.63 3.66 -9.96
CA SER A 73 0.42 4.48 -9.95
C SER A 73 0.67 5.94 -9.57
N SER A 74 1.52 6.17 -8.57
CA SER A 74 1.89 7.52 -8.15
C SER A 74 2.75 8.23 -9.20
N ALA A 75 3.65 7.50 -9.85
CA ALA A 75 4.50 8.02 -10.92
C ALA A 75 3.66 8.43 -12.13
N VAL A 76 2.78 7.56 -12.60
CA VAL A 76 1.89 7.84 -13.75
C VAL A 76 0.98 9.04 -13.48
N ARG A 77 0.39 9.15 -12.28
CA ARG A 77 -0.38 10.35 -11.90
C ARG A 77 0.48 11.61 -11.82
N GLY A 78 1.75 11.46 -11.47
CA GLY A 78 2.75 12.55 -11.54
C GLY A 78 3.21 12.89 -12.94
N GLY A 79 2.67 12.24 -13.97
CA GLY A 79 2.97 12.48 -15.38
C GLY A 79 4.15 11.67 -15.93
N TRP A 80 4.69 10.70 -15.16
CA TRP A 80 5.75 9.82 -15.65
C TRP A 80 5.20 8.76 -16.60
N GLN A 81 6.04 8.39 -17.56
CA GLN A 81 5.88 7.17 -18.34
C GLN A 81 7.13 6.30 -18.19
N LYS A 82 7.00 5.02 -18.47
CA LYS A 82 8.09 4.06 -18.28
C LYS A 82 9.35 4.44 -19.07
N GLU A 83 9.15 5.06 -20.21
CA GLU A 83 10.19 5.42 -21.19
C GLU A 83 10.84 6.78 -20.92
N ASP A 84 10.32 7.58 -19.99
CA ASP A 84 10.79 8.94 -19.74
C ASP A 84 12.18 9.00 -19.14
N VAL A 85 12.53 7.98 -18.35
CA VAL A 85 13.80 7.90 -17.62
C VAL A 85 14.43 6.53 -17.84
N ARG A 86 15.68 6.50 -18.32
CA ARG A 86 16.35 5.27 -18.75
C ARG A 86 17.75 5.15 -18.17
N ALA A 87 18.26 3.92 -18.12
CA ALA A 87 19.69 3.71 -17.88
C ALA A 87 20.51 4.43 -18.97
N GLY A 88 21.57 5.11 -18.55
CA GLY A 88 22.42 5.96 -19.37
C GLY A 88 22.05 7.45 -19.27
N ASP A 89 20.88 7.82 -18.74
CA ASP A 89 20.52 9.22 -18.55
C ASP A 89 21.38 9.87 -17.48
N HIS A 90 21.88 11.07 -17.77
CA HIS A 90 22.52 11.93 -16.77
C HIS A 90 21.46 12.75 -16.05
N VAL A 91 21.44 12.67 -14.71
CA VAL A 91 20.35 13.18 -13.88
C VAL A 91 20.82 13.96 -12.67
N VAL A 92 19.95 14.84 -12.20
CA VAL A 92 19.96 15.34 -10.82
C VAL A 92 18.82 14.67 -10.08
N ILE A 93 19.15 13.90 -9.04
CA ILE A 93 18.18 13.26 -8.15
C ILE A 93 18.13 14.05 -6.87
N GLU A 94 16.94 14.46 -6.45
CA GLU A 94 16.67 14.99 -5.12
C GLU A 94 16.08 13.86 -4.28
N GLY A 95 16.60 13.69 -3.07
CA GLY A 95 16.16 12.61 -2.19
C GLY A 95 16.59 12.76 -0.75
N TYR A 96 16.09 11.88 0.09
CA TYR A 96 16.42 11.80 1.51
C TYR A 96 17.43 10.69 1.73
N ALA A 97 18.68 11.06 2.04
CA ALA A 97 19.75 10.10 2.27
C ALA A 97 19.52 9.27 3.56
N ASN A 98 20.06 8.07 3.58
CA ASN A 98 20.09 7.25 4.78
C ASN A 98 20.87 7.96 5.91
N LEU A 99 20.41 7.81 7.16
CA LEU A 99 21.06 8.36 8.34
C LEU A 99 22.48 7.76 8.56
N ASN A 100 22.67 6.51 8.13
CA ASN A 100 23.99 5.90 8.10
C ASN A 100 24.70 6.24 6.76
N PRO A 101 25.74 7.09 6.74
CA PRO A 101 26.39 7.54 5.51
C PRO A 101 27.14 6.43 4.75
N LYS A 102 27.36 5.27 5.39
CA LYS A 102 27.94 4.10 4.73
C LYS A 102 26.95 3.39 3.83
N ILE A 103 25.65 3.60 4.04
CA ILE A 103 24.57 3.01 3.23
C ILE A 103 24.25 3.98 2.10
N LYS A 104 24.64 3.65 0.89
CA LYS A 104 24.41 4.45 -0.32
C LYS A 104 22.99 4.19 -0.86
N TYR A 105 22.00 4.60 -0.07
CA TYR A 105 20.58 4.40 -0.33
C TYR A 105 19.78 5.64 0.08
N ALA A 106 18.88 6.10 -0.78
CA ALA A 106 18.06 7.27 -0.53
C ALA A 106 16.60 7.05 -0.96
N LEU A 107 15.68 7.75 -0.29
CA LEU A 107 14.32 7.89 -0.80
C LEU A 107 14.30 8.97 -1.87
N LEU A 108 13.80 8.61 -3.05
CA LEU A 108 13.64 9.54 -4.16
C LEU A 108 12.54 10.56 -3.83
N GLU A 109 12.80 11.84 -4.13
CA GLU A 109 11.77 12.88 -4.13
C GLU A 109 11.54 13.43 -5.55
N ARG A 110 12.60 13.53 -6.36
CA ARG A 110 12.54 14.04 -7.73
C ARG A 110 13.70 13.52 -8.58
N VAL A 111 13.43 13.27 -9.86
CA VAL A 111 14.47 13.06 -10.89
C VAL A 111 14.36 14.18 -11.91
N THR A 112 15.47 14.81 -12.29
CA THR A 112 15.53 15.79 -13.35
C THR A 112 16.57 15.33 -14.37
N LEU A 113 16.14 15.19 -15.63
CA LEU A 113 17.04 14.91 -16.75
C LEU A 113 17.86 16.15 -17.09
N THR A 114 19.18 16.07 -17.05
CA THR A 114 20.04 17.24 -17.32
C THR A 114 19.99 17.67 -18.78
N ALA A 115 19.77 16.72 -19.69
CA ALA A 115 19.74 17.00 -21.13
C ALA A 115 18.51 17.82 -21.57
N THR A 116 17.37 17.64 -20.92
CA THR A 116 16.09 18.26 -21.32
C THR A 116 15.53 19.22 -20.28
N GLY A 117 15.98 19.12 -19.03
CA GLY A 117 15.37 19.79 -17.89
C GLY A 117 14.02 19.18 -17.46
N ALA A 118 13.58 18.09 -18.10
CA ALA A 118 12.35 17.39 -17.70
C ALA A 118 12.48 16.87 -16.27
N SER A 119 11.45 17.10 -15.45
CA SER A 119 11.49 16.85 -14.02
C SER A 119 10.29 16.02 -13.57
N TYR A 120 10.57 14.96 -12.84
CA TYR A 120 9.63 13.92 -12.46
C TYR A 120 9.57 13.78 -10.93
N PRO A 121 8.55 14.34 -10.27
CA PRO A 121 8.40 14.26 -8.83
C PRO A 121 7.88 12.89 -8.39
N ARG A 122 8.28 12.45 -7.20
CA ARG A 122 7.81 11.19 -6.59
C ARG A 122 6.30 11.15 -6.37
N ARG A 123 5.69 12.28 -6.12
CA ARG A 123 4.26 12.42 -5.86
C ARG A 123 3.67 13.37 -6.87
N ASP A 124 2.41 13.10 -7.19
CA ASP A 124 1.60 14.05 -7.93
C ASP A 124 1.66 15.44 -7.24
N MET A 125 2.29 16.37 -7.89
CA MET A 125 2.35 17.76 -7.50
C MET A 125 1.59 18.57 -8.53
N THR A 126 0.30 18.79 -8.24
CA THR A 126 -0.47 19.93 -8.75
C THR A 126 -0.52 20.12 -10.27
N ARG A 127 -0.99 19.13 -11.01
CA ARG A 127 -1.73 19.47 -12.22
C ARG A 127 -3.17 19.72 -11.77
N GLU A 128 -3.62 20.97 -11.77
CA GLU A 128 -5.03 21.32 -11.62
C GLU A 128 -5.79 20.80 -12.86
N VAL A 129 -6.20 19.55 -12.80
CA VAL A 129 -7.11 18.98 -13.77
C VAL A 129 -8.51 19.16 -13.23
N LYS A 130 -9.38 19.79 -14.02
CA LYS A 130 -10.80 19.91 -13.67
C LYS A 130 -11.37 18.50 -13.47
N VAL A 131 -11.92 18.24 -12.31
CA VAL A 131 -12.55 16.97 -11.96
C VAL A 131 -14.06 17.20 -11.90
N GLU A 132 -14.81 16.45 -12.71
CA GLU A 132 -16.26 16.54 -12.67
C GLU A 132 -16.82 15.78 -11.46
N PRO A 133 -17.78 16.37 -10.71
CA PRO A 133 -18.40 15.71 -9.56
C PRO A 133 -19.10 14.40 -9.91
N SER A 134 -19.05 13.42 -9.02
CA SER A 134 -19.83 12.21 -9.14
C SER A 134 -21.19 12.37 -8.46
N LYS A 135 -22.21 11.71 -9.01
CA LYS A 135 -23.58 11.68 -8.44
C LYS A 135 -23.96 10.28 -7.96
N ASP A 136 -23.23 9.26 -8.37
CA ASP A 136 -23.58 7.84 -8.21
C ASP A 136 -22.37 6.95 -7.86
N PHE A 137 -21.31 7.56 -7.34
CA PHE A 137 -20.00 6.98 -7.06
C PHE A 137 -19.14 6.72 -8.30
N SER A 138 -19.64 6.83 -9.53
CA SER A 138 -18.86 6.62 -10.75
C SER A 138 -17.67 7.57 -10.85
N GLY A 139 -16.56 7.08 -11.39
CA GLY A 139 -15.31 7.82 -11.62
C GLY A 139 -14.11 7.20 -10.93
N THR A 140 -12.98 7.87 -11.04
CA THR A 140 -11.71 7.41 -10.49
C THR A 140 -11.44 8.08 -9.15
N TRP A 141 -11.10 7.27 -8.17
CA TRP A 141 -10.92 7.66 -6.78
C TRP A 141 -9.54 7.23 -6.26
N VAL A 142 -8.93 8.06 -5.43
CA VAL A 142 -7.67 7.74 -4.73
C VAL A 142 -7.82 7.98 -3.23
N LEU A 143 -7.24 7.11 -2.44
CA LEU A 143 -7.25 7.23 -0.98
C LEU A 143 -6.42 8.43 -0.54
N THR A 144 -7.01 9.33 0.27
CA THR A 144 -6.33 10.53 0.79
C THR A 144 -6.26 10.57 2.31
N GLY A 145 -7.37 10.20 2.95
CA GLY A 145 -7.47 10.16 4.39
C GLY A 145 -7.40 8.72 4.87
N ARG A 146 -6.57 8.50 5.87
CA ARG A 146 -6.43 7.24 6.57
C ARG A 146 -6.80 7.48 8.01
N ASP A 147 -7.25 6.47 8.72
CA ASP A 147 -7.49 6.62 10.15
C ASP A 147 -6.15 7.00 10.83
N ASN A 148 -6.02 8.29 11.17
CA ASN A 148 -4.82 8.81 11.81
C ASN A 148 -4.64 8.32 13.25
N ARG A 149 -5.61 7.60 13.82
CA ARG A 149 -5.46 7.02 15.15
C ARG A 149 -4.34 5.98 15.20
N THR A 150 -4.07 5.33 14.08
CA THR A 150 -2.99 4.33 13.98
C THR A 150 -1.73 4.86 13.30
N GLY A 151 -1.79 6.02 12.64
CA GLY A 151 -0.66 6.66 11.96
C GLY A 151 -0.03 5.87 10.82
N GLU A 152 -0.45 4.64 10.61
CA GLU A 152 0.19 3.70 9.71
C GLU A 152 -0.85 2.90 8.92
N HIS A 153 -0.69 2.89 7.62
CA HIS A 153 -1.51 2.13 6.70
C HIS A 153 -1.47 0.65 6.99
N PHE A 154 -2.52 0.03 7.49
CA PHE A 154 -2.51 -1.42 7.66
C PHE A 154 -1.21 -1.96 8.28
N SER A 155 -0.49 -1.16 9.04
CA SER A 155 0.50 -1.66 9.98
C SER A 155 -0.18 -2.64 10.90
N ALA A 156 0.58 -3.52 11.55
CA ALA A 156 0.02 -4.39 12.57
C ALA A 156 -0.88 -3.52 13.45
N PRO A 157 -2.19 -3.76 13.46
CA PRO A 157 -3.12 -2.84 14.08
C PRO A 157 -2.88 -2.86 15.58
N LYS A 158 -2.20 -1.86 16.10
CA LYS A 158 -1.97 -1.69 17.54
C LYS A 158 -3.28 -1.67 18.33
N ASP A 159 -4.38 -1.34 17.64
CA ASP A 159 -5.72 -1.21 18.20
C ASP A 159 -6.59 -2.44 17.96
N LEU A 160 -6.08 -3.49 17.31
CA LEU A 160 -6.83 -4.72 17.11
C LEU A 160 -6.80 -5.54 18.39
N THR A 161 -7.71 -5.23 19.31
CA THR A 161 -7.82 -5.89 20.61
C THR A 161 -8.78 -7.07 20.59
N GLN A 162 -9.71 -7.13 19.61
CA GLN A 162 -10.73 -8.14 19.46
C GLN A 162 -10.22 -9.37 18.69
N LEU A 163 -9.15 -9.98 19.17
CA LEU A 163 -8.55 -11.17 18.57
C LEU A 163 -8.92 -12.44 19.33
N THR A 164 -9.14 -13.53 18.60
CA THR A 164 -9.11 -14.87 19.18
C THR A 164 -7.69 -15.23 19.61
N ALA A 165 -7.52 -16.35 20.33
CA ALA A 165 -6.18 -16.84 20.66
C ALA A 165 -5.31 -17.06 19.41
N LEU A 166 -5.90 -17.56 18.32
CA LEU A 166 -5.21 -17.77 17.05
C LEU A 166 -4.80 -16.43 16.40
N GLY A 167 -5.71 -15.46 16.33
CA GLY A 167 -5.39 -14.12 15.79
C GLY A 167 -4.31 -13.42 16.60
N LYS A 168 -4.37 -13.56 17.94
CA LYS A 168 -3.33 -13.02 18.81
C LYS A 168 -1.96 -13.65 18.56
N ALA A 169 -1.89 -14.97 18.42
CA ALA A 169 -0.64 -15.66 18.13
C ALA A 169 -0.01 -15.17 16.81
N GLN A 170 -0.82 -14.86 15.80
CA GLN A 170 -0.33 -14.30 14.54
C GLN A 170 0.22 -12.88 14.69
N ILE A 171 -0.44 -12.02 15.47
CA ILE A 171 0.06 -10.67 15.76
C ILE A 171 1.34 -10.72 16.60
N ASP A 172 1.43 -11.62 17.57
CA ASP A 172 2.64 -11.78 18.39
C ASP A 172 3.84 -12.25 17.53
N ALA A 173 3.59 -12.99 16.45
CA ALA A 173 4.60 -13.43 15.46
C ALA A 173 4.79 -12.45 14.29
N PHE A 174 4.16 -11.28 14.33
CA PHE A 174 4.18 -10.33 13.22
C PHE A 174 5.58 -9.82 12.91
N ASP A 175 5.99 -10.00 11.64
CA ASP A 175 7.17 -9.35 11.07
C ASP A 175 6.82 -8.87 9.65
N THR A 176 7.11 -7.61 9.35
CA THR A 176 6.85 -7.00 8.05
C THR A 176 7.56 -7.69 6.89
N VAL A 177 8.70 -8.34 7.14
CA VAL A 177 9.42 -9.12 6.11
C VAL A 177 8.62 -10.30 5.60
N ASN A 178 7.66 -10.79 6.40
CA ASN A 178 6.77 -11.89 6.04
C ASN A 178 5.53 -11.45 5.26
N ASP A 179 5.44 -10.18 4.88
CA ASP A 179 4.30 -9.69 4.10
C ASP A 179 4.11 -10.53 2.83
N PRO A 180 2.94 -11.16 2.66
CA PRO A 180 2.65 -11.99 1.48
C PRO A 180 2.87 -11.26 0.16
N TYR A 181 2.62 -9.95 0.13
CA TYR A 181 2.80 -9.10 -1.05
C TYR A 181 4.25 -9.13 -1.58
N PHE A 182 5.25 -9.23 -0.69
CA PHE A 182 6.67 -9.32 -1.12
C PHE A 182 7.05 -10.67 -1.74
N ARG A 183 6.17 -11.64 -1.64
CA ARG A 183 6.29 -12.95 -2.29
C ARG A 183 5.31 -13.11 -3.44
N CYS A 184 4.77 -12.00 -3.95
CA CYS A 184 3.77 -11.97 -5.01
C CYS A 184 2.48 -12.74 -4.69
N ILE A 185 2.18 -12.94 -3.42
CA ILE A 185 0.89 -13.46 -2.98
C ILE A 185 -0.09 -12.29 -2.96
N MET A 186 -1.16 -12.44 -3.71
CA MET A 186 -2.19 -11.42 -3.82
C MET A 186 -2.83 -11.12 -2.46
N ILE A 187 -3.16 -9.87 -2.25
CA ILE A 187 -3.83 -9.41 -1.02
C ILE A 187 -5.32 -9.20 -1.27
N SER A 188 -6.13 -9.58 -0.28
CA SER A 188 -7.58 -9.41 -0.33
C SER A 188 -8.04 -8.10 0.31
N THR A 189 -9.35 -7.85 0.26
CA THR A 189 -10.00 -6.79 1.04
C THR A 189 -9.89 -7.08 2.55
N PRO A 190 -9.71 -6.06 3.42
CA PRO A 190 -9.77 -4.63 3.14
C PRO A 190 -8.46 -4.04 2.62
N ARG A 191 -7.35 -4.76 2.75
CA ARG A 191 -6.03 -4.22 2.49
C ARG A 191 -5.89 -3.67 1.07
N VAL A 192 -6.49 -4.36 0.09
CA VAL A 192 -6.42 -3.95 -1.30
C VAL A 192 -7.19 -2.65 -1.58
N ILE A 193 -8.30 -2.38 -0.91
CA ILE A 193 -9.10 -1.16 -1.16
C ILE A 193 -8.61 0.06 -0.38
N PHE A 194 -7.80 -0.12 0.64
CA PHE A 194 -7.15 0.98 1.36
C PHE A 194 -5.68 1.16 0.96
N GLY A 195 -5.29 0.63 -0.18
CA GLY A 195 -3.97 0.84 -0.77
C GLY A 195 -3.81 2.23 -1.40
N ALA A 196 -2.58 2.55 -1.80
CA ALA A 196 -2.25 3.85 -2.43
C ALA A 196 -2.59 3.92 -3.92
N ALA A 197 -3.25 2.90 -4.47
CA ALA A 197 -3.63 2.80 -5.87
C ALA A 197 -4.92 3.58 -6.18
N GLY A 198 -5.22 3.76 -7.46
CA GLY A 198 -6.50 4.26 -7.94
C GLY A 198 -7.58 3.17 -7.99
N TYR A 199 -8.81 3.58 -7.84
CA TYR A 199 -10.00 2.73 -7.94
C TYR A 199 -10.98 3.39 -8.90
N ARG A 200 -11.37 2.69 -9.94
CA ARG A 200 -12.40 3.19 -10.86
C ARG A 200 -13.70 2.49 -10.60
N PHE A 201 -14.71 3.26 -10.23
CA PHE A 201 -16.07 2.80 -10.03
C PHE A 201 -16.86 3.09 -11.31
N THR A 202 -17.43 2.03 -11.87
CA THR A 202 -18.31 2.13 -13.05
C THR A 202 -19.64 1.50 -12.69
N ARG A 203 -20.71 2.27 -12.77
CA ARG A 203 -22.05 1.83 -12.42
C ARG A 203 -22.90 1.63 -13.65
N ASP A 204 -23.66 0.53 -13.70
CA ASP A 204 -24.78 0.33 -14.59
C ASP A 204 -26.08 0.07 -13.78
N ALA A 205 -27.16 -0.34 -14.45
CA ALA A 205 -28.46 -0.55 -13.80
C ALA A 205 -28.45 -1.69 -12.77
N LYS A 206 -27.58 -2.68 -12.92
CA LYS A 206 -27.58 -3.92 -12.12
C LYS A 206 -26.30 -4.12 -11.34
N THR A 207 -25.22 -3.50 -11.75
CA THR A 207 -23.91 -3.72 -11.13
C THR A 207 -23.17 -2.42 -10.84
N LEU A 208 -22.29 -2.49 -9.85
CA LEU A 208 -21.22 -1.54 -9.65
C LEU A 208 -19.90 -2.32 -9.79
N ARG A 209 -19.12 -1.99 -10.80
CA ARG A 209 -17.79 -2.54 -11.01
C ARG A 209 -16.75 -1.64 -10.38
N ILE A 210 -15.83 -2.22 -9.64
CA ILE A 210 -14.66 -1.53 -9.05
C ILE A 210 -13.41 -2.13 -9.69
N ASP A 211 -12.80 -1.40 -10.63
CA ASP A 211 -11.49 -1.73 -11.18
C ASP A 211 -10.41 -1.22 -10.21
N LYS A 212 -9.41 -2.04 -9.97
CA LYS A 212 -8.28 -1.74 -9.08
C LYS A 212 -7.04 -1.54 -9.95
N GLU A 213 -6.45 -0.36 -9.88
CA GLU A 213 -5.24 -0.03 -10.62
C GLU A 213 -4.09 -1.01 -10.28
N GLN A 214 -3.92 -1.29 -9.01
CA GLN A 214 -2.95 -2.27 -8.54
C GLN A 214 -3.53 -3.67 -8.65
N SER A 215 -3.01 -4.50 -9.51
CA SER A 215 -3.42 -5.89 -9.76
C SER A 215 -4.27 -6.16 -11.01
N ASN A 216 -4.61 -5.16 -11.80
CA ASN A 216 -5.49 -5.29 -12.99
C ASN A 216 -6.76 -6.13 -12.71
N ARG A 217 -7.23 -6.11 -11.46
CA ARG A 217 -8.40 -6.86 -11.02
C ARG A 217 -9.62 -5.95 -10.95
N HIS A 218 -10.75 -6.54 -11.17
CA HIS A 218 -12.03 -5.88 -10.93
C HIS A 218 -12.88 -6.72 -9.99
N ARG A 219 -13.73 -6.04 -9.25
CA ARG A 219 -14.75 -6.62 -8.39
C ARG A 219 -16.10 -6.18 -8.88
N VAL A 220 -17.04 -7.11 -8.95
CA VAL A 220 -18.43 -6.84 -9.35
C VAL A 220 -19.30 -6.87 -8.10
N ILE A 221 -20.09 -5.83 -7.90
CA ILE A 221 -21.09 -5.70 -6.85
C ILE A 221 -22.47 -5.79 -7.51
N HIS A 222 -23.28 -6.76 -7.09
CA HIS A 222 -24.63 -6.97 -7.58
C HIS A 222 -25.60 -5.98 -6.92
N MET A 223 -26.02 -4.96 -7.68
CA MET A 223 -26.91 -3.89 -7.21
C MET A 223 -28.40 -4.25 -7.35
N ASP A 224 -28.69 -5.36 -8.01
CA ASP A 224 -30.03 -5.93 -8.18
C ASP A 224 -30.41 -6.94 -7.08
N GLY A 225 -29.54 -7.12 -6.08
CA GLY A 225 -29.77 -8.03 -4.97
C GLY A 225 -29.59 -9.51 -5.34
N ALA A 226 -28.93 -9.83 -6.47
CA ALA A 226 -28.73 -11.21 -6.92
C ALA A 226 -28.05 -12.05 -5.83
N PRO A 227 -28.63 -13.18 -5.42
CA PRO A 227 -28.03 -14.04 -4.40
C PRO A 227 -26.77 -14.72 -4.92
N MET A 228 -25.88 -15.11 -4.00
CA MET A 228 -24.70 -15.89 -4.36
C MET A 228 -25.12 -17.22 -5.00
N PRO A 229 -24.64 -17.56 -6.20
CA PRO A 229 -24.97 -18.82 -6.87
C PRO A 229 -24.52 -20.03 -6.04
N ALA A 230 -25.30 -21.11 -6.07
CA ALA A 230 -24.96 -22.33 -5.32
C ALA A 230 -23.63 -22.98 -5.76
N ASN A 231 -23.20 -22.72 -6.99
CA ASN A 231 -21.93 -23.19 -7.56
C ASN A 231 -20.82 -22.12 -7.52
N PHE A 232 -21.01 -21.04 -6.79
CA PHE A 232 -19.98 -20.02 -6.63
C PHE A 232 -18.73 -20.63 -6.01
N LYS A 233 -17.59 -20.37 -6.63
CA LYS A 233 -16.29 -20.77 -6.09
C LYS A 233 -15.71 -19.61 -5.28
N PRO A 234 -15.44 -19.80 -3.99
CA PRO A 234 -14.81 -18.77 -3.18
C PRO A 234 -13.56 -18.21 -3.83
N ASP A 235 -13.41 -16.89 -3.76
CA ASP A 235 -12.22 -16.17 -4.22
C ASP A 235 -11.84 -15.05 -3.25
N MET A 236 -10.79 -14.28 -3.60
CA MET A 236 -10.28 -13.21 -2.75
C MET A 236 -11.24 -12.01 -2.62
N ASP A 237 -12.12 -11.79 -3.60
CA ASP A 237 -13.06 -10.66 -3.63
C ASP A 237 -14.45 -11.05 -3.13
N GLY A 238 -14.77 -12.34 -3.09
CA GLY A 238 -16.04 -12.89 -2.63
C GLY A 238 -17.22 -12.46 -3.50
N TRP A 239 -18.41 -12.89 -3.10
CA TRP A 239 -19.69 -12.47 -3.69
C TRP A 239 -20.21 -11.23 -2.99
N SER A 240 -20.40 -10.15 -3.74
CA SER A 240 -20.78 -8.84 -3.22
C SER A 240 -22.16 -8.42 -3.70
N VAL A 241 -23.02 -8.03 -2.75
CA VAL A 241 -24.35 -7.46 -3.01
C VAL A 241 -24.39 -6.05 -2.46
N GLY A 242 -24.85 -5.11 -3.28
CA GLY A 242 -24.90 -3.70 -2.93
C GLY A 242 -26.32 -3.12 -2.93
N ARG A 243 -26.51 -2.09 -2.13
CA ARG A 243 -27.72 -1.26 -2.17
C ARG A 243 -27.37 0.18 -1.80
N VAL A 244 -28.18 1.12 -2.27
CA VAL A 244 -28.10 2.52 -1.84
C VAL A 244 -29.22 2.79 -0.88
N GLU A 245 -28.91 3.29 0.30
CA GLU A 245 -29.89 3.65 1.31
C GLU A 245 -30.56 5.01 1.01
N LYS A 246 -31.64 5.33 1.73
CA LYS A 246 -32.40 6.58 1.53
C LYS A 246 -31.57 7.83 1.72
N ASP A 247 -30.55 7.77 2.57
CA ASP A 247 -29.63 8.87 2.83
C ASP A 247 -28.48 8.98 1.80
N GLY A 248 -28.52 8.14 0.75
CA GLY A 248 -27.50 8.06 -0.31
C GLY A 248 -26.25 7.27 0.06
N THR A 249 -26.22 6.57 1.20
CA THR A 249 -25.09 5.68 1.56
C THR A 249 -25.14 4.40 0.74
N LEU A 250 -24.06 4.07 0.04
CA LEU A 250 -23.87 2.79 -0.60
C LEU A 250 -23.40 1.77 0.45
N ILE A 251 -24.15 0.70 0.62
CA ILE A 251 -23.81 -0.45 1.45
C ILE A 251 -23.44 -1.61 0.53
N ILE A 252 -22.31 -2.29 0.82
CA ILE A 252 -21.89 -3.50 0.13
C ILE A 252 -21.68 -4.59 1.17
N GLU A 253 -22.36 -5.70 1.02
CA GLU A 253 -22.20 -6.89 1.85
C GLU A 253 -21.52 -7.99 1.04
N THR A 254 -20.47 -8.61 1.62
CA THR A 254 -19.70 -9.63 0.90
C THR A 254 -19.49 -10.84 1.78
N SER A 255 -19.62 -12.01 1.15
CA SER A 255 -19.32 -13.33 1.71
C SER A 255 -18.70 -14.23 0.64
N GLY A 256 -18.39 -15.49 0.96
CA GLY A 256 -17.79 -16.41 -0.01
C GLY A 256 -16.34 -16.10 -0.31
N PHE A 257 -15.62 -15.58 0.66
CA PHE A 257 -14.17 -15.37 0.54
C PHE A 257 -13.41 -16.70 0.64
N GLU A 258 -12.33 -16.83 -0.12
CA GLU A 258 -11.31 -17.83 0.15
C GLU A 258 -10.42 -17.41 1.34
N PRO A 259 -9.84 -18.37 2.08
CA PRO A 259 -8.84 -18.07 3.09
C PRO A 259 -7.65 -17.33 2.48
N THR A 260 -7.22 -16.23 3.09
CA THR A 260 -6.16 -15.39 2.54
C THR A 260 -5.16 -14.99 3.63
N PRO A 261 -3.84 -15.13 3.39
CA PRO A 261 -2.83 -14.59 4.29
C PRO A 261 -3.04 -13.09 4.50
N TRP A 262 -3.04 -12.65 5.75
CA TRP A 262 -3.26 -11.26 6.15
C TRP A 262 -4.56 -10.64 5.61
N GLY A 263 -5.59 -11.47 5.46
CA GLY A 263 -6.88 -11.08 4.88
C GLY A 263 -7.83 -10.36 5.84
N VAL A 264 -7.56 -10.34 7.16
CA VAL A 264 -8.26 -9.50 8.15
C VAL A 264 -7.51 -8.18 8.32
N ALA A 265 -6.22 -8.26 8.59
CA ALA A 265 -5.34 -7.13 8.81
C ALA A 265 -3.89 -7.56 8.53
N ARG A 266 -2.93 -6.62 8.49
CA ARG A 266 -1.52 -7.01 8.43
C ARG A 266 -1.16 -7.87 9.63
N GLY A 267 -0.63 -9.06 9.35
CA GLY A 267 -0.28 -10.04 10.35
C GLY A 267 -1.44 -10.91 10.83
N VAL A 268 -2.67 -10.73 10.34
CA VAL A 268 -3.82 -11.59 10.69
C VAL A 268 -4.48 -12.11 9.41
N ASP A 269 -4.48 -13.41 9.24
CA ASP A 269 -5.10 -14.10 8.13
C ASP A 269 -6.62 -13.97 8.14
N SER A 270 -7.27 -14.37 7.06
CA SER A 270 -8.71 -14.56 7.02
C SER A 270 -9.08 -16.00 6.71
N SER A 271 -10.23 -16.43 7.22
CA SER A 271 -10.83 -17.72 6.92
C SER A 271 -11.92 -17.64 5.87
N ALA A 272 -12.44 -18.80 5.45
CA ALA A 272 -13.64 -18.88 4.59
C ALA A 272 -14.91 -18.37 5.28
N GLN A 273 -14.90 -18.15 6.59
CA GLN A 273 -16.01 -17.61 7.36
C GLN A 273 -16.02 -16.07 7.38
N LYS A 274 -15.00 -15.44 6.78
CA LYS A 274 -14.94 -13.97 6.66
C LYS A 274 -16.20 -13.44 5.99
N ARG A 275 -16.72 -12.36 6.56
CA ARG A 275 -17.78 -11.52 5.96
C ARG A 275 -17.38 -10.06 6.08
N SER A 276 -17.86 -9.22 5.19
CA SER A 276 -17.63 -7.79 5.29
C SER A 276 -18.87 -6.97 4.98
N ILE A 277 -18.92 -5.80 5.60
CA ILE A 277 -19.89 -4.75 5.31
C ILE A 277 -19.11 -3.48 5.03
N GLU A 278 -19.28 -2.94 3.84
CA GLU A 278 -18.68 -1.67 3.43
C GLU A 278 -19.75 -0.59 3.37
N ARG A 279 -19.39 0.62 3.77
CA ARG A 279 -20.23 1.81 3.64
C ARG A 279 -19.46 2.90 2.96
N TYR A 280 -20.03 3.45 1.91
CA TYR A 280 -19.48 4.57 1.16
C TYR A 280 -20.49 5.71 1.16
N LYS A 281 -20.07 6.87 1.62
CA LYS A 281 -20.88 8.10 1.63
C LYS A 281 -20.20 9.12 0.74
N LEU A 282 -20.92 9.53 -0.29
CA LEU A 282 -20.48 10.59 -1.20
C LEU A 282 -20.61 11.94 -0.50
N ASP A 283 -19.62 12.80 -0.64
CA ASP A 283 -19.70 14.17 -0.15
C ASP A 283 -20.72 14.98 -0.98
N PRO A 284 -21.29 16.03 -0.40
CA PRO A 284 -22.29 16.87 -1.11
C PRO A 284 -21.77 17.49 -2.42
N ASP A 285 -20.47 17.75 -2.51
CA ASP A 285 -19.82 18.28 -3.73
C ASP A 285 -19.50 17.21 -4.78
N GLY A 286 -19.70 15.93 -4.46
CA GLY A 286 -19.42 14.82 -5.36
C GLY A 286 -17.92 14.56 -5.61
N LEU A 287 -17.01 15.18 -4.83
CA LEU A 287 -15.57 15.10 -5.02
C LEU A 287 -14.85 14.27 -3.95
N GLY A 288 -15.55 13.85 -2.91
CA GLY A 288 -15.03 13.01 -1.83
C GLY A 288 -15.94 11.84 -1.50
N ILE A 289 -15.35 10.78 -0.95
CA ILE A 289 -16.07 9.64 -0.36
C ILE A 289 -15.49 9.36 1.02
N SER A 290 -16.35 9.30 2.02
CA SER A 290 -16.05 8.69 3.31
C SER A 290 -16.39 7.21 3.25
N ALA A 291 -15.47 6.34 3.66
CA ALA A 291 -15.64 4.89 3.59
C ALA A 291 -15.36 4.22 4.93
N SER A 292 -16.11 3.18 5.23
CA SER A 292 -15.79 2.23 6.29
C SER A 292 -15.89 0.80 5.78
N TYR A 293 -15.03 -0.07 6.29
CA TYR A 293 -15.00 -1.48 5.98
C TYR A 293 -15.01 -2.27 7.31
N THR A 294 -16.07 -2.96 7.58
CA THR A 294 -16.25 -3.78 8.79
C THR A 294 -16.12 -5.25 8.43
N ILE A 295 -15.23 -5.94 9.13
CA ILE A 295 -14.95 -7.38 8.95
C ILE A 295 -15.45 -8.14 10.17
N THR A 296 -16.04 -9.31 9.91
CA THR A 296 -16.24 -10.36 10.87
C THR A 296 -15.54 -11.63 10.37
N ASP A 297 -14.78 -12.27 11.23
CA ASP A 297 -14.16 -13.58 10.97
C ASP A 297 -14.01 -14.31 12.31
N PRO A 298 -14.92 -15.22 12.67
CA PRO A 298 -14.94 -15.84 13.99
C PRO A 298 -13.73 -16.74 14.28
N VAL A 299 -12.94 -17.08 13.27
CA VAL A 299 -11.69 -17.82 13.45
C VAL A 299 -10.61 -16.93 14.06
N TYR A 300 -10.55 -15.66 13.64
CA TYR A 300 -9.48 -14.73 14.02
C TYR A 300 -9.94 -13.57 14.89
N LEU A 301 -11.25 -13.23 14.86
CA LEU A 301 -11.83 -12.10 15.56
C LEU A 301 -12.91 -12.54 16.56
N THR A 302 -12.90 -11.95 17.76
CA THR A 302 -13.95 -12.12 18.78
C THR A 302 -15.10 -11.12 18.63
N ALA A 303 -14.88 -10.03 17.90
CA ALA A 303 -15.86 -9.00 17.58
C ALA A 303 -15.53 -8.34 16.22
N PRO A 304 -16.49 -7.64 15.59
CA PRO A 304 -16.24 -6.94 14.31
C PRO A 304 -15.07 -5.96 14.40
N TYR A 305 -14.26 -5.94 13.36
CA TYR A 305 -13.16 -4.99 13.18
C TYR A 305 -13.48 -4.01 12.05
N THR A 306 -13.37 -2.71 12.30
CA THR A 306 -13.70 -1.67 11.31
C THR A 306 -12.49 -0.82 10.97
N VAL A 307 -12.26 -0.66 9.67
CA VAL A 307 -11.27 0.27 9.11
C VAL A 307 -12.02 1.40 8.41
N VAL A 308 -11.52 2.62 8.54
CA VAL A 308 -12.10 3.79 7.89
C VAL A 308 -11.08 4.44 6.95
N GLY A 309 -11.58 5.09 5.92
CA GLY A 309 -10.75 5.80 4.96
C GLY A 309 -11.54 6.90 4.25
N ARG A 310 -10.80 7.76 3.58
CA ARG A 310 -11.38 8.83 2.79
C ARG A 310 -10.74 8.85 1.40
N TYR A 311 -11.57 8.97 0.38
CA TYR A 311 -11.13 9.08 -1.00
C TYR A 311 -11.41 10.47 -1.53
N LYS A 312 -10.57 10.93 -2.46
CA LYS A 312 -10.86 12.07 -3.33
C LYS A 312 -11.06 11.58 -4.76
N LYS A 313 -11.96 12.23 -5.49
CA LYS A 313 -12.11 12.05 -6.92
C LYS A 313 -10.91 12.66 -7.64
N VAL A 314 -10.45 11.98 -8.66
CA VAL A 314 -9.41 12.47 -9.56
C VAL A 314 -9.94 12.42 -11.00
N ALA A 315 -9.27 13.12 -11.91
CA ALA A 315 -9.55 12.95 -13.33
C ALA A 315 -9.32 11.50 -13.74
N ASP A 316 -10.12 11.00 -14.65
CA ASP A 316 -9.95 9.66 -15.19
C ASP A 316 -8.61 9.58 -15.95
N TYR A 317 -7.89 8.50 -15.74
CA TYR A 317 -6.64 8.18 -16.42
C TYR A 317 -6.61 6.69 -16.74
N GLU A 318 -5.85 6.29 -17.73
CA GLU A 318 -5.66 4.89 -18.04
C GLU A 318 -4.87 4.22 -16.92
N PHE A 319 -5.40 3.11 -16.39
CA PHE A 319 -4.64 2.33 -15.40
C PHE A 319 -3.49 1.63 -16.12
N PRO A 320 -2.24 1.84 -15.66
CA PRO A 320 -1.10 1.22 -16.30
C PRO A 320 -1.21 -0.30 -16.18
N ALA A 321 -0.81 -1.01 -17.24
CA ALA A 321 -0.65 -2.45 -17.16
C ALA A 321 0.35 -2.79 -16.04
N GLU A 322 -0.06 -3.62 -15.10
CA GLU A 322 0.83 -4.07 -14.04
C GLU A 322 1.79 -5.13 -14.61
N PRO A 323 3.10 -4.90 -14.56
CA PRO A 323 4.04 -5.92 -14.96
C PRO A 323 3.91 -7.15 -14.05
N PRO A 324 4.29 -8.35 -14.52
CA PRO A 324 4.35 -9.52 -13.67
C PRO A 324 5.10 -9.21 -12.38
N CYS A 325 4.55 -9.64 -11.25
CA CYS A 325 5.22 -9.44 -9.97
C CYS A 325 6.48 -10.32 -9.91
N ASP A 326 7.60 -9.70 -9.56
CA ASP A 326 8.87 -10.38 -9.31
C ASP A 326 9.18 -10.32 -7.81
N PRO A 327 9.24 -11.47 -7.10
CA PRO A 327 9.51 -11.52 -5.67
C PRO A 327 10.86 -10.88 -5.28
N GLU A 328 11.86 -10.95 -6.16
CA GLU A 328 13.16 -10.31 -5.92
C GLU A 328 13.02 -8.80 -5.90
N VAL A 329 12.34 -8.23 -6.88
CA VAL A 329 12.06 -6.81 -6.99
C VAL A 329 11.14 -6.36 -5.84
N ALA A 330 10.06 -7.09 -5.57
CA ALA A 330 9.09 -6.76 -4.52
C ALA A 330 9.71 -6.73 -3.11
N SER A 331 10.75 -7.57 -2.86
CA SER A 331 11.46 -7.66 -1.59
C SER A 331 12.76 -6.86 -1.51
N ARG A 332 13.19 -6.19 -2.61
CA ARG A 332 14.49 -5.51 -2.71
C ARG A 332 14.72 -4.48 -1.61
N HIS A 333 13.70 -3.69 -1.27
CA HIS A 333 13.76 -2.68 -0.24
C HIS A 333 14.04 -3.26 1.17
N LEU A 334 13.71 -4.52 1.41
CA LEU A 334 14.01 -5.21 2.68
C LEU A 334 15.52 -5.46 2.85
N ARG A 335 16.29 -5.48 1.77
CA ARG A 335 17.73 -5.76 1.76
C ARG A 335 18.57 -4.48 1.69
N ASN A 336 18.10 -3.48 0.99
CA ASN A 336 18.86 -2.26 0.67
C ASN A 336 18.88 -1.24 1.82
N GLY A 337 18.11 -1.43 2.87
CA GLY A 337 18.08 -0.58 4.06
C GLY A 337 18.91 -1.12 5.25
N LYS A 338 19.68 -2.20 5.05
CA LYS A 338 20.50 -2.83 6.10
C LYS A 338 21.97 -2.45 5.96
#